data_cfd20a57182c62b02bdc28793c2e29ec
#
_entry.id   cfd20a57182c62b02bdc28793c2e29ec
#
_cell.length_a   1.000
_cell.length_b   1.000
_cell.length_c   1.000
_cell.angle_alpha   90.00
_cell.angle_beta   90.00
_cell.angle_gamma   90.00
#
_symmetry.space_group_name_H-M   'P 1'
#
loop_
_entity.id
_entity.type
_entity.pdbx_description
1 polymer ?
#
loop_
_entity_poly.entity_id
_entity_poly.type
_entity_poly.pdbx_seq_one_letter_code
_entity_poly.pdbx_strand_id
1 'polypeptide(L)'
;MSGASRGLHFPHTVTAAPDPDVVEPGRSLRALGGAGPVMLIGGAEDKVRDKLILSRFAAFAGGPDGHVVVIATASSLGDVATERYRELFGDLGIGRVTGLRPEERSEAEDPAAAATLSDATAVFLTGGNQLRLSSVVAGTRLADAIHRAHDRGAVLAGTSAGASAMATHMMAFGRAGETPKQRMAQLAAGLGVLHGVVIDQHFEQRGRFGRLLAVIAQSPSLLGIGLDEDTSAVVYADRSMEVVGKGSVTVLDGSRVQTDAHQAKGHRPILVSGAVVHALPDGSWFDLRGRTLLAEAPEEEREASE
;
A
#
# COMPACT_ATOMS: atom_id res chain seq x y z
N MET A 1 -10.91 10.06 -58.67
CA MET A 1 -11.48 9.06 -57.77
C MET A 1 -11.14 9.49 -56.37
N SER A 2 -12.14 10.04 -55.68
CA SER A 2 -12.03 10.69 -54.39
C SER A 2 -12.23 9.64 -53.30
N GLY A 3 -11.24 9.41 -52.44
CA GLY A 3 -11.29 8.53 -51.31
C GLY A 3 -11.62 9.35 -50.03
N ALA A 4 -12.84 9.27 -49.54
CA ALA A 4 -13.27 9.94 -48.34
C ALA A 4 -12.70 9.26 -47.07
N SER A 5 -11.93 10.00 -46.31
CA SER A 5 -11.51 9.69 -44.95
C SER A 5 -12.72 9.70 -44.02
N ARG A 6 -13.09 8.57 -43.44
CA ARG A 6 -14.09 8.48 -42.35
C ARG A 6 -13.39 8.74 -41.01
N GLY A 7 -13.62 9.92 -40.46
CA GLY A 7 -13.23 10.24 -39.08
C GLY A 7 -13.96 9.37 -38.09
N LEU A 8 -13.21 8.78 -37.15
CA LEU A 8 -13.75 8.08 -35.99
C LEU A 8 -14.34 9.09 -35.02
N HIS A 9 -15.66 9.05 -34.88
CA HIS A 9 -16.42 9.87 -33.93
C HIS A 9 -16.45 9.12 -32.59
N PHE A 10 -15.85 9.69 -31.54
CA PHE A 10 -15.97 9.18 -30.19
C PHE A 10 -17.27 9.70 -29.57
N PRO A 11 -18.12 8.84 -28.98
CA PRO A 11 -19.34 9.31 -28.34
C PRO A 11 -19.04 10.03 -27.03
N HIS A 12 -19.86 11.02 -26.76
CA HIS A 12 -19.82 11.96 -25.64
C HIS A 12 -19.75 11.29 -24.26
N THR A 13 -18.98 11.91 -23.38
CA THR A 13 -18.89 11.65 -21.95
C THR A 13 -20.27 11.61 -21.29
N VAL A 14 -20.63 10.47 -20.72
CA VAL A 14 -21.78 10.39 -19.82
C VAL A 14 -21.32 10.92 -18.45
N THR A 15 -21.77 12.08 -18.08
CA THR A 15 -21.64 12.62 -16.72
C THR A 15 -22.48 11.77 -15.77
N ALA A 16 -21.85 11.04 -14.87
CA ALA A 16 -22.52 10.38 -13.76
C ALA A 16 -23.10 11.44 -12.81
N ALA A 17 -24.29 11.17 -12.26
CA ALA A 17 -24.89 12.01 -11.22
C ALA A 17 -24.00 12.04 -9.97
N PRO A 18 -23.94 13.19 -9.24
CA PRO A 18 -23.12 13.29 -8.04
C PRO A 18 -23.62 12.33 -6.95
N ASP A 19 -22.65 11.64 -6.31
CA ASP A 19 -22.85 10.78 -5.15
C ASP A 19 -23.30 11.63 -3.95
N PRO A 20 -24.38 11.29 -3.24
CA PRO A 20 -24.88 12.06 -2.09
C PRO A 20 -23.96 12.09 -0.87
N ASP A 21 -22.85 11.30 -0.86
CA ASP A 21 -21.89 11.25 0.24
C ASP A 21 -20.63 12.12 0.01
N VAL A 22 -20.65 13.05 -0.95
CA VAL A 22 -19.55 14.00 -1.16
C VAL A 22 -19.57 15.06 -0.06
N VAL A 23 -18.66 14.93 0.89
CA VAL A 23 -18.37 15.95 1.91
C VAL A 23 -17.62 17.12 1.25
N GLU A 24 -18.08 18.35 1.52
CA GLU A 24 -17.52 19.59 0.98
C GLU A 24 -16.03 19.78 1.33
N PRO A 25 -15.19 20.35 0.44
CA PRO A 25 -13.77 20.56 0.69
C PRO A 25 -13.55 21.74 1.67
N GLY A 26 -12.67 21.56 2.65
CA GLY A 26 -12.17 22.67 3.46
C GLY A 26 -11.95 22.44 4.96
N ARG A 27 -11.47 21.25 5.41
CA ARG A 27 -11.00 21.09 6.79
C ARG A 27 -9.76 20.20 6.86
N SER A 28 -8.69 20.71 7.51
CA SER A 28 -7.46 19.96 7.83
C SER A 28 -7.76 18.56 8.38
N LEU A 29 -7.14 17.53 7.83
CA LEU A 29 -7.30 16.11 8.22
C LEU A 29 -7.11 15.88 9.74
N ARG A 30 -6.24 16.64 10.40
CA ARG A 30 -6.08 16.63 11.87
C ARG A 30 -7.29 17.18 12.63
N ALA A 31 -8.10 18.03 12.01
CA ALA A 31 -9.27 18.65 12.65
C ALA A 31 -10.55 17.82 12.54
N LEU A 32 -10.60 16.81 11.67
CA LEU A 32 -11.79 16.01 11.39
C LEU A 32 -11.78 14.61 12.02
N GLY A 33 -10.72 14.20 12.73
CA GLY A 33 -10.64 12.86 13.31
C GLY A 33 -10.64 11.74 12.25
N GLY A 34 -10.06 11.98 11.07
CA GLY A 34 -9.91 11.01 10.00
C GLY A 34 -8.79 10.01 10.25
N ALA A 35 -8.83 8.87 9.57
CA ALA A 35 -7.77 7.88 9.56
C ALA A 35 -6.44 8.50 9.10
N GLY A 36 -5.32 8.07 9.69
CA GLY A 36 -4.00 8.53 9.32
C GLY A 36 -3.56 8.06 7.93
N PRO A 37 -2.49 8.61 7.35
CA PRO A 37 -1.96 8.12 6.07
C PRO A 37 -1.41 6.70 6.19
N VAL A 38 -1.43 5.97 5.07
CA VAL A 38 -0.86 4.63 4.94
C VAL A 38 0.33 4.67 3.98
N MET A 39 1.54 4.36 4.46
CA MET A 39 2.76 4.32 3.68
C MET A 39 3.11 2.89 3.27
N LEU A 40 3.05 2.61 1.99
CA LEU A 40 3.36 1.31 1.40
C LEU A 40 4.76 1.37 0.80
N ILE A 41 5.74 0.74 1.44
CA ILE A 41 7.15 0.82 1.06
C ILE A 41 7.54 -0.46 0.32
N GLY A 42 8.12 -0.33 -0.87
CA GLY A 42 8.47 -1.46 -1.75
C GLY A 42 9.58 -2.37 -1.22
N GLY A 43 10.24 -1.99 -0.15
CA GLY A 43 11.37 -2.68 0.47
C GLY A 43 12.70 -2.03 0.14
N ALA A 44 13.76 -2.48 0.81
CA ALA A 44 15.14 -1.98 0.64
C ALA A 44 15.25 -0.43 0.72
N GLU A 45 14.35 0.19 1.47
CA GLU A 45 14.38 1.63 1.73
C GLU A 45 15.72 2.06 2.32
N ASP A 46 16.21 3.22 1.90
CA ASP A 46 17.48 3.78 2.37
C ASP A 46 17.43 4.06 3.88
N LYS A 47 18.33 3.39 4.63
CA LYS A 47 18.47 3.50 6.10
C LYS A 47 19.73 4.23 6.51
N VAL A 48 20.55 4.66 5.56
CA VAL A 48 21.93 5.10 5.84
C VAL A 48 22.23 6.51 5.36
N ARG A 49 21.77 6.85 4.15
CA ARG A 49 22.10 8.13 3.49
C ARG A 49 21.01 9.16 3.72
N ASP A 50 20.13 9.32 2.71
CA ASP A 50 19.12 10.37 2.69
C ASP A 50 17.89 10.02 3.54
N LYS A 51 17.61 8.73 3.73
CA LYS A 51 16.48 8.19 4.51
C LYS A 51 15.14 8.85 4.19
N LEU A 52 14.94 9.31 2.94
CA LEU A 52 13.81 10.14 2.51
C LEU A 52 12.45 9.59 2.99
N ILE A 53 12.16 8.32 2.68
CA ILE A 53 10.90 7.67 3.03
C ILE A 53 10.73 7.57 4.56
N LEU A 54 11.80 7.19 5.27
CA LEU A 54 11.76 7.02 6.72
C LEU A 54 11.69 8.36 7.46
N SER A 55 12.31 9.41 6.92
CA SER A 55 12.18 10.77 7.43
C SER A 55 10.77 11.31 7.25
N ARG A 56 10.13 11.04 6.10
CA ARG A 56 8.71 11.38 5.87
C ARG A 56 7.79 10.65 6.86
N PHE A 57 8.04 9.35 7.10
CA PHE A 57 7.31 8.59 8.11
C PHE A 57 7.51 9.18 9.52
N ALA A 58 8.73 9.53 9.91
CA ALA A 58 9.01 10.13 11.20
C ALA A 58 8.31 11.49 11.38
N ALA A 59 8.23 12.30 10.32
CA ALA A 59 7.47 13.55 10.33
C ALA A 59 5.97 13.30 10.57
N PHE A 60 5.36 12.35 9.86
CA PHE A 60 3.97 11.96 10.09
C PHE A 60 3.73 11.39 11.50
N ALA A 61 4.71 10.66 12.04
CA ALA A 61 4.64 10.08 13.39
C ALA A 61 4.68 11.13 14.52
N GLY A 62 5.03 12.40 14.23
CA GLY A 62 5.04 13.49 15.19
C GLY A 62 6.41 13.78 15.81
N GLY A 63 7.51 13.23 15.26
CA GLY A 63 8.88 13.54 15.71
C GLY A 63 9.10 13.29 17.22
N PRO A 64 9.58 14.30 17.98
CA PRO A 64 9.88 14.14 19.42
C PRO A 64 8.67 13.77 20.29
N ASP A 65 7.47 14.14 19.89
CA ASP A 65 6.22 13.80 20.59
C ASP A 65 5.63 12.49 20.10
N GLY A 66 6.24 11.87 19.08
CA GLY A 66 5.78 10.65 18.43
C GLY A 66 6.00 9.39 19.27
N HIS A 67 5.05 8.47 19.19
CA HIS A 67 5.20 7.09 19.66
C HIS A 67 5.03 6.12 18.50
N VAL A 68 6.14 5.54 18.04
CA VAL A 68 6.16 4.52 16.98
C VAL A 68 6.14 3.12 17.59
N VAL A 69 5.17 2.31 17.18
CA VAL A 69 5.16 0.88 17.50
C VAL A 69 5.62 0.08 16.30
N VAL A 70 6.76 -0.60 16.44
CA VAL A 70 7.34 -1.46 15.39
C VAL A 70 6.86 -2.89 15.60
N ILE A 71 6.16 -3.46 14.62
CA ILE A 71 5.69 -4.85 14.65
C ILE A 71 6.56 -5.69 13.72
N ALA A 72 7.41 -6.53 14.30
CA ALA A 72 8.44 -7.28 13.58
C ALA A 72 8.09 -8.77 13.35
N THR A 73 6.82 -9.15 13.47
CA THR A 73 6.33 -10.54 13.29
C THR A 73 6.74 -11.17 11.96
N ALA A 74 6.80 -10.38 10.87
CA ALA A 74 7.24 -10.87 9.57
C ALA A 74 8.72 -11.25 9.53
N SER A 75 9.56 -10.63 10.36
CA SER A 75 11.02 -10.73 10.29
C SER A 75 11.53 -12.08 10.84
N SER A 76 12.51 -12.64 10.15
CA SER A 76 13.29 -13.80 10.64
C SER A 76 14.49 -13.41 11.52
N LEU A 77 14.75 -12.11 11.69
CA LEU A 77 15.91 -11.60 12.44
C LEU A 77 15.69 -11.54 13.96
N GLY A 78 14.54 -12.01 14.44
CA GLY A 78 14.24 -11.97 15.87
C GLY A 78 14.18 -10.55 16.41
N ASP A 79 14.62 -10.36 17.64
CA ASP A 79 14.62 -9.06 18.33
C ASP A 79 15.56 -8.03 17.70
N VAL A 80 16.56 -8.50 16.92
CA VAL A 80 17.45 -7.62 16.16
C VAL A 80 16.66 -6.72 15.20
N ALA A 81 15.54 -7.21 14.66
CA ALA A 81 14.72 -6.39 13.77
C ALA A 81 14.09 -5.20 14.51
N THR A 82 13.53 -5.42 15.70
CA THR A 82 12.92 -4.35 16.50
C THR A 82 13.96 -3.35 16.98
N GLU A 83 15.12 -3.85 17.44
CA GLU A 83 16.21 -2.99 17.91
C GLU A 83 16.74 -2.07 16.81
N ARG A 84 16.99 -2.64 15.62
CA ARG A 84 17.45 -1.85 14.46
C ARG A 84 16.50 -0.71 14.09
N TYR A 85 15.20 -0.94 14.13
CA TYR A 85 14.23 0.13 13.86
C TYR A 85 14.08 1.09 15.06
N ARG A 86 14.31 0.62 16.29
CA ARG A 86 14.34 1.50 17.47
C ARG A 86 15.49 2.51 17.35
N GLU A 87 16.69 2.05 17.04
CA GLU A 87 17.85 2.92 16.80
C GLU A 87 17.58 3.87 15.64
N LEU A 88 17.11 3.36 14.50
CA LEU A 88 16.84 4.13 13.29
C LEU A 88 15.82 5.26 13.52
N PHE A 89 14.70 4.96 14.17
CA PHE A 89 13.69 5.98 14.44
C PHE A 89 14.09 6.92 15.57
N GLY A 90 14.88 6.45 16.54
CA GLY A 90 15.53 7.31 17.53
C GLY A 90 16.48 8.32 16.89
N ASP A 91 17.31 7.89 15.94
CA ASP A 91 18.20 8.76 15.14
C ASP A 91 17.41 9.78 14.29
N LEU A 92 16.19 9.43 13.87
CA LEU A 92 15.26 10.32 13.16
C LEU A 92 14.46 11.23 14.10
N GLY A 93 14.75 11.22 15.40
CA GLY A 93 14.17 12.13 16.38
C GLY A 93 12.82 11.72 16.93
N ILE A 94 12.42 10.45 16.78
CA ILE A 94 11.17 9.95 17.41
C ILE A 94 11.36 9.81 18.92
N GLY A 95 10.45 10.40 19.69
CA GLY A 95 10.54 10.43 21.16
C GLY A 95 10.37 9.08 21.85
N ARG A 96 9.52 8.19 21.31
CA ARG A 96 9.31 6.85 21.84
C ARG A 96 9.16 5.80 20.74
N VAL A 97 9.94 4.72 20.84
CA VAL A 97 9.83 3.57 19.94
C VAL A 97 9.66 2.28 20.73
N THR A 98 8.57 1.58 20.50
CA THR A 98 8.27 0.30 21.15
C THR A 98 8.27 -0.83 20.13
N GLY A 99 8.98 -1.92 20.40
CA GLY A 99 9.00 -3.11 19.56
C GLY A 99 7.97 -4.15 20.05
N LEU A 100 7.20 -4.70 19.12
CA LEU A 100 6.34 -5.85 19.30
C LEU A 100 6.73 -6.94 18.30
N ARG A 101 6.77 -8.18 18.75
CA ARG A 101 7.11 -9.30 17.87
C ARG A 101 6.35 -10.56 18.29
N PRO A 102 5.02 -10.58 18.21
CA PRO A 102 4.31 -11.82 18.44
C PRO A 102 4.75 -12.90 17.45
N GLU A 103 5.12 -14.07 17.97
CA GLU A 103 5.50 -15.24 17.20
C GLU A 103 4.32 -16.17 16.95
N GLU A 104 3.34 -16.14 17.85
CA GLU A 104 2.14 -16.96 17.82
C GLU A 104 0.87 -16.09 17.97
N ARG A 105 -0.26 -16.62 17.49
CA ARG A 105 -1.55 -15.92 17.61
C ARG A 105 -1.95 -15.60 19.05
N SER A 106 -1.62 -16.48 20.00
CA SER A 106 -1.87 -16.29 21.43
C SER A 106 -1.23 -15.02 21.96
N GLU A 107 -0.03 -14.68 21.50
CA GLU A 107 0.67 -13.44 21.87
C GLU A 107 0.04 -12.20 21.21
N ALA A 108 -0.47 -12.34 19.98
CA ALA A 108 -1.22 -11.28 19.31
C ALA A 108 -2.63 -11.08 19.90
N GLU A 109 -3.15 -12.06 20.63
CA GLU A 109 -4.40 -11.96 21.41
C GLU A 109 -4.17 -11.38 22.81
N ASP A 110 -2.93 -11.20 23.28
CA ASP A 110 -2.65 -10.64 24.58
C ASP A 110 -3.16 -9.18 24.68
N PRO A 111 -4.00 -8.85 25.65
CA PRO A 111 -4.43 -7.49 25.88
C PRO A 111 -3.28 -6.50 26.12
N ALA A 112 -2.14 -6.94 26.67
CA ALA A 112 -0.98 -6.09 26.88
C ALA A 112 -0.33 -5.68 25.56
N ALA A 113 -0.22 -6.59 24.57
CA ALA A 113 0.24 -6.27 23.24
C ALA A 113 -0.65 -5.24 22.54
N ALA A 114 -1.98 -5.42 22.63
CA ALA A 114 -2.93 -4.47 22.08
C ALA A 114 -2.89 -3.10 22.79
N ALA A 115 -2.71 -3.08 24.11
CA ALA A 115 -2.64 -1.85 24.90
C ALA A 115 -1.42 -0.97 24.55
N THR A 116 -0.33 -1.57 24.03
CA THR A 116 0.85 -0.82 23.55
C THR A 116 0.51 0.19 22.45
N LEU A 117 -0.56 -0.05 21.68
CA LEU A 117 -1.01 0.85 20.60
C LEU A 117 -1.99 1.92 21.07
N SER A 118 -2.35 1.99 22.35
CA SER A 118 -3.40 2.89 22.86
C SER A 118 -3.09 4.37 22.62
N ASP A 119 -1.82 4.75 22.65
CA ASP A 119 -1.30 6.11 22.45
C ASP A 119 -0.28 6.18 21.29
N ALA A 120 -0.21 5.13 20.47
CA ALA A 120 0.66 5.13 19.30
C ALA A 120 0.21 6.20 18.29
N THR A 121 1.16 7.02 17.84
CA THR A 121 0.98 7.98 16.76
C THR A 121 1.37 7.38 15.40
N ALA A 122 2.12 6.27 15.43
CA ALA A 122 2.50 5.53 14.23
C ALA A 122 2.70 4.03 14.51
N VAL A 123 2.44 3.22 13.49
CA VAL A 123 2.73 1.79 13.48
C VAL A 123 3.57 1.44 12.26
N PHE A 124 4.65 0.69 12.46
CA PHE A 124 5.55 0.27 11.39
C PHE A 124 5.63 -1.26 11.31
N LEU A 125 5.15 -1.84 10.19
CA LEU A 125 5.23 -3.27 9.92
C LEU A 125 6.50 -3.60 9.15
N THR A 126 7.35 -4.46 9.71
CA THR A 126 8.64 -4.80 9.07
C THR A 126 8.48 -5.75 7.88
N GLY A 127 9.53 -5.81 7.06
CA GLY A 127 9.68 -6.80 6.01
C GLY A 127 9.95 -8.21 6.55
N GLY A 128 9.82 -9.20 5.66
CA GLY A 128 10.05 -10.62 5.95
C GLY A 128 9.04 -11.53 5.25
N ASN A 129 8.31 -12.33 6.01
CA ASN A 129 7.30 -13.25 5.50
C ASN A 129 5.88 -12.70 5.79
N GLN A 130 5.20 -12.25 4.74
CA GLN A 130 3.85 -11.68 4.86
C GLN A 130 2.79 -12.69 5.29
N LEU A 131 2.94 -13.97 4.94
CA LEU A 131 2.02 -15.01 5.42
C LEU A 131 2.16 -15.23 6.92
N ARG A 132 3.40 -15.21 7.46
CA ARG A 132 3.62 -15.26 8.91
C ARG A 132 2.95 -14.07 9.60
N LEU A 133 3.16 -12.85 9.07
CA LEU A 133 2.53 -11.64 9.63
C LEU A 133 1.00 -11.77 9.64
N SER A 134 0.41 -12.11 8.50
CA SER A 134 -1.04 -12.26 8.38
C SER A 134 -1.58 -13.38 9.28
N SER A 135 -0.99 -14.57 9.27
CA SER A 135 -1.49 -15.72 10.05
C SER A 135 -1.39 -15.52 11.57
N VAL A 136 -0.39 -14.76 12.04
CA VAL A 136 -0.22 -14.47 13.45
C VAL A 136 -1.11 -13.31 13.90
N VAL A 137 -1.16 -12.22 13.11
CA VAL A 137 -1.76 -10.95 13.55
C VAL A 137 -3.19 -10.74 13.05
N ALA A 138 -3.54 -11.14 11.81
CA ALA A 138 -4.85 -10.81 11.26
C ALA A 138 -6.01 -11.41 12.08
N GLY A 139 -7.03 -10.58 12.37
CA GLY A 139 -8.21 -10.96 13.15
C GLY A 139 -7.92 -11.27 14.62
N THR A 140 -6.90 -10.64 15.22
CA THR A 140 -6.57 -10.69 16.64
C THR A 140 -6.82 -9.34 17.30
N ARG A 141 -6.73 -9.29 18.63
CA ARG A 141 -6.80 -8.02 19.39
C ARG A 141 -5.73 -7.02 18.97
N LEU A 142 -4.54 -7.50 18.59
CA LEU A 142 -3.48 -6.63 18.07
C LEU A 142 -3.87 -6.02 16.72
N ALA A 143 -4.47 -6.79 15.81
CA ALA A 143 -4.99 -6.24 14.55
C ALA A 143 -6.07 -5.19 14.78
N ASP A 144 -7.02 -5.46 15.69
CA ASP A 144 -8.04 -4.48 16.08
C ASP A 144 -7.42 -3.22 16.67
N ALA A 145 -6.33 -3.34 17.43
CA ALA A 145 -5.62 -2.19 17.99
C ALA A 145 -4.90 -1.38 16.91
N ILE A 146 -4.34 -2.04 15.87
CA ILE A 146 -3.77 -1.37 14.69
C ILE A 146 -4.85 -0.55 13.98
N HIS A 147 -6.01 -1.14 13.69
CA HIS A 147 -7.13 -0.42 13.06
C HIS A 147 -7.58 0.77 13.91
N ARG A 148 -7.79 0.56 15.21
CA ARG A 148 -8.17 1.67 16.12
C ARG A 148 -7.12 2.78 16.20
N ALA A 149 -5.82 2.46 16.14
CA ALA A 149 -4.76 3.46 16.09
C ALA A 149 -4.86 4.27 14.79
N HIS A 150 -5.02 3.60 13.66
CA HIS A 150 -5.23 4.22 12.34
C HIS A 150 -6.45 5.14 12.32
N ASP A 151 -7.60 4.67 12.81
CA ASP A 151 -8.85 5.44 12.89
C ASP A 151 -8.71 6.71 13.76
N ARG A 152 -7.78 6.71 14.74
CA ARG A 152 -7.45 7.89 15.55
C ARG A 152 -6.43 8.84 14.91
N GLY A 153 -6.00 8.56 13.67
CA GLY A 153 -5.05 9.37 12.93
C GLY A 153 -3.60 8.91 12.99
N ALA A 154 -3.31 7.73 13.57
CA ALA A 154 -1.95 7.19 13.54
C ALA A 154 -1.55 6.81 12.11
N VAL A 155 -0.33 7.20 11.69
CA VAL A 155 0.20 6.77 10.41
C VAL A 155 0.53 5.28 10.46
N LEU A 156 0.12 4.53 9.45
CA LEU A 156 0.54 3.14 9.27
C LEU A 156 1.59 3.06 8.17
N ALA A 157 2.71 2.41 8.43
CA ALA A 157 3.70 2.13 7.42
C ALA A 157 4.02 0.63 7.39
N GLY A 158 4.29 0.11 6.20
CA GLY A 158 4.75 -1.26 6.02
C GLY A 158 5.79 -1.34 4.92
N THR A 159 6.91 -2.03 5.20
CA THR A 159 7.95 -2.26 4.20
C THR A 159 7.90 -3.69 3.69
N SER A 160 8.04 -3.88 2.38
CA SER A 160 8.08 -5.21 1.72
C SER A 160 6.89 -6.09 2.14
N ALA A 161 7.09 -7.12 2.95
CA ALA A 161 6.03 -7.98 3.48
C ALA A 161 4.97 -7.19 4.26
N GLY A 162 5.39 -6.19 5.05
CA GLY A 162 4.49 -5.29 5.79
C GLY A 162 3.58 -4.49 4.86
N ALA A 163 4.10 -4.00 3.72
CA ALA A 163 3.29 -3.30 2.73
C ALA A 163 2.24 -4.22 2.10
N SER A 164 2.64 -5.41 1.65
CA SER A 164 1.70 -6.39 1.08
C SER A 164 0.58 -6.78 2.04
N ALA A 165 0.90 -6.88 3.34
CA ALA A 165 -0.06 -7.28 4.36
C ALA A 165 -1.11 -6.21 4.69
N MET A 166 -0.90 -4.94 4.32
CA MET A 166 -1.89 -3.87 4.55
C MET A 166 -3.18 -4.06 3.75
N ALA A 167 -3.14 -4.71 2.58
CA ALA A 167 -4.31 -4.93 1.76
C ALA A 167 -5.26 -6.00 2.34
N THR A 168 -6.55 -5.92 1.99
CA THR A 168 -7.50 -7.00 2.27
C THR A 168 -7.13 -8.26 1.48
N HIS A 169 -6.75 -8.10 0.21
CA HIS A 169 -6.28 -9.18 -0.66
C HIS A 169 -4.76 -9.07 -0.80
N MET A 170 -4.04 -9.84 0.01
CA MET A 170 -2.59 -9.79 0.08
C MET A 170 -1.97 -10.74 -0.97
N MET A 171 -0.96 -10.25 -1.71
CA MET A 171 -0.09 -11.11 -2.51
C MET A 171 0.69 -12.05 -1.58
N ALA A 172 0.24 -13.31 -1.46
CA ALA A 172 0.86 -14.28 -0.54
C ALA A 172 2.21 -14.77 -1.07
N PHE A 173 2.22 -15.27 -2.29
CA PHE A 173 3.41 -15.67 -3.03
C PHE A 173 3.11 -15.74 -4.53
N GLY A 174 4.17 -15.85 -5.34
CA GLY A 174 4.04 -15.98 -6.79
C GLY A 174 5.40 -16.02 -7.47
N ARG A 175 5.41 -16.57 -8.68
CA ARG A 175 6.62 -16.63 -9.52
C ARG A 175 6.83 -15.30 -10.19
N ALA A 176 8.09 -14.89 -10.33
CA ALA A 176 8.48 -13.77 -11.19
C ALA A 176 8.27 -14.11 -12.67
N GLY A 177 8.26 -13.10 -13.53
CA GLY A 177 8.19 -13.19 -14.98
C GLY A 177 7.29 -12.14 -15.60
N GLU A 178 7.57 -11.81 -16.85
CA GLU A 178 6.90 -10.75 -17.62
C GLU A 178 5.54 -11.20 -18.18
N THR A 179 5.43 -12.47 -18.57
CA THR A 179 4.22 -13.01 -19.20
C THR A 179 3.21 -13.43 -18.12
N PRO A 180 1.97 -12.91 -18.11
CA PRO A 180 0.93 -13.35 -17.21
C PRO A 180 0.53 -14.80 -17.51
N LYS A 181 0.52 -15.65 -16.49
CA LYS A 181 0.17 -17.06 -16.58
C LYS A 181 -0.85 -17.44 -15.52
N GLN A 182 -1.68 -18.44 -15.84
CA GLN A 182 -2.59 -19.01 -14.87
C GLN A 182 -1.83 -19.61 -13.68
N ARG A 183 -2.34 -19.42 -12.46
CA ARG A 183 -1.71 -19.87 -11.20
C ARG A 183 -0.31 -19.33 -10.94
N MET A 184 0.01 -18.17 -11.52
CA MET A 184 1.32 -17.54 -11.34
C MET A 184 1.50 -16.93 -9.95
N ALA A 185 0.39 -16.51 -9.33
CA ALA A 185 0.37 -15.95 -7.99
C ALA A 185 -0.81 -16.49 -7.19
N GLN A 186 -0.72 -16.37 -5.87
CA GLN A 186 -1.80 -16.68 -4.94
C GLN A 186 -2.04 -15.50 -4.01
N LEU A 187 -3.32 -15.24 -3.74
CA LEU A 187 -3.76 -14.26 -2.76
C LEU A 187 -4.12 -14.95 -1.45
N ALA A 188 -3.93 -14.25 -0.36
CA ALA A 188 -4.42 -14.59 0.98
C ALA A 188 -5.04 -13.36 1.63
N ALA A 189 -5.72 -13.53 2.75
CA ALA A 189 -6.20 -12.41 3.54
C ALA A 189 -5.01 -11.67 4.16
N GLY A 190 -5.01 -10.33 4.05
CA GLY A 190 -4.11 -9.46 4.76
C GLY A 190 -4.75 -8.87 6.01
N LEU A 191 -4.28 -7.71 6.45
CA LEU A 191 -4.79 -7.01 7.63
C LEU A 191 -6.05 -6.18 7.34
N GLY A 192 -6.39 -5.94 6.06
CA GLY A 192 -7.61 -5.24 5.70
C GLY A 192 -7.60 -3.72 5.93
N VAL A 193 -6.43 -3.10 6.02
CA VAL A 193 -6.30 -1.64 6.12
C VAL A 193 -6.71 -0.96 4.82
N LEU A 194 -6.28 -1.51 3.68
CA LEU A 194 -6.62 -1.01 2.35
C LEU A 194 -7.50 -2.01 1.61
N HIS A 195 -8.64 -1.51 1.12
CA HIS A 195 -9.60 -2.27 0.33
C HIS A 195 -9.49 -1.94 -1.16
N GLY A 196 -9.85 -2.91 -2.02
CA GLY A 196 -9.90 -2.73 -3.46
C GLY A 196 -8.54 -2.73 -4.17
N VAL A 197 -7.46 -3.03 -3.45
CA VAL A 197 -6.10 -3.09 -4.00
C VAL A 197 -5.40 -4.41 -3.71
N VAL A 198 -4.44 -4.77 -4.55
CA VAL A 198 -3.43 -5.81 -4.30
C VAL A 198 -2.06 -5.18 -4.42
N ILE A 199 -1.22 -5.37 -3.40
CA ILE A 199 0.09 -4.74 -3.31
C ILE A 199 1.18 -5.78 -3.56
N ASP A 200 2.08 -5.49 -4.51
CA ASP A 200 3.27 -6.27 -4.81
C ASP A 200 4.51 -5.39 -4.64
N GLN A 201 5.53 -5.90 -3.98
CA GLN A 201 6.73 -5.16 -3.56
C GLN A 201 7.99 -5.70 -4.23
N HIS A 202 9.13 -4.95 -4.18
CA HIS A 202 10.34 -5.24 -4.96
C HIS A 202 9.99 -5.50 -6.43
N PHE A 203 9.16 -4.62 -7.01
CA PHE A 203 8.36 -4.96 -8.18
C PHE A 203 9.21 -5.11 -9.43
N GLU A 204 9.92 -4.07 -9.84
CA GLU A 204 10.83 -4.11 -10.97
C GLU A 204 12.00 -5.06 -10.66
N GLN A 205 12.63 -4.90 -9.49
CA GLN A 205 13.86 -5.61 -9.12
C GLN A 205 13.72 -7.13 -9.14
N ARG A 206 12.49 -7.63 -9.04
CA ARG A 206 12.19 -9.07 -9.10
C ARG A 206 11.35 -9.48 -10.30
N GLY A 207 11.16 -8.60 -11.30
CA GLY A 207 10.42 -8.90 -12.54
C GLY A 207 8.99 -9.39 -12.27
N ARG A 208 8.20 -8.63 -11.48
CA ARG A 208 6.90 -9.09 -10.95
C ARG A 208 5.68 -8.66 -11.77
N PHE A 209 5.91 -7.95 -12.88
CA PHE A 209 4.84 -7.38 -13.71
C PHE A 209 3.81 -8.44 -14.14
N GLY A 210 4.26 -9.56 -14.72
CA GLY A 210 3.33 -10.58 -15.22
C GLY A 210 2.50 -11.24 -14.12
N ARG A 211 3.05 -11.40 -12.90
CA ARG A 211 2.27 -11.99 -11.80
C ARG A 211 1.18 -11.05 -11.28
N LEU A 212 1.46 -9.74 -11.17
CA LEU A 212 0.46 -8.76 -10.78
C LEU A 212 -0.61 -8.62 -11.86
N LEU A 213 -0.20 -8.54 -13.13
CA LEU A 213 -1.13 -8.52 -14.26
C LEU A 213 -2.02 -9.76 -14.32
N ALA A 214 -1.48 -10.95 -14.00
CA ALA A 214 -2.27 -12.19 -13.92
C ALA A 214 -3.32 -12.13 -12.81
N VAL A 215 -2.99 -11.55 -11.65
CA VAL A 215 -3.95 -11.34 -10.55
C VAL A 215 -5.05 -10.37 -10.97
N ILE A 216 -4.70 -9.25 -11.58
CA ILE A 216 -5.67 -8.25 -12.04
C ILE A 216 -6.56 -8.79 -13.17
N ALA A 217 -6.02 -9.61 -14.06
CA ALA A 217 -6.83 -10.30 -15.06
C ALA A 217 -7.85 -11.29 -14.47
N GLN A 218 -7.52 -11.91 -13.32
CA GLN A 218 -8.44 -12.82 -12.60
C GLN A 218 -9.41 -12.06 -11.68
N SER A 219 -9.06 -10.86 -11.24
CA SER A 219 -9.83 -10.04 -10.29
C SER A 219 -9.88 -8.59 -10.77
N PRO A 220 -10.59 -8.27 -11.88
CA PRO A 220 -10.53 -6.96 -12.53
C PRO A 220 -11.12 -5.81 -11.69
N SER A 221 -11.84 -6.12 -10.61
CA SER A 221 -12.35 -5.13 -9.66
C SER A 221 -11.26 -4.51 -8.79
N LEU A 222 -10.12 -5.22 -8.63
CA LEU A 222 -9.00 -4.75 -7.85
C LEU A 222 -8.06 -3.87 -8.68
N LEU A 223 -7.37 -2.93 -8.01
CA LEU A 223 -6.18 -2.25 -8.55
C LEU A 223 -4.92 -3.04 -8.13
N GLY A 224 -4.01 -3.26 -9.06
CA GLY A 224 -2.68 -3.76 -8.76
C GLY A 224 -1.73 -2.61 -8.48
N ILE A 225 -1.04 -2.63 -7.35
CA ILE A 225 -0.03 -1.64 -6.98
C ILE A 225 1.32 -2.35 -6.87
N GLY A 226 2.21 -2.11 -7.82
CA GLY A 226 3.60 -2.58 -7.82
C GLY A 226 4.52 -1.51 -7.28
N LEU A 227 5.28 -1.82 -6.23
CA LEU A 227 6.17 -0.90 -5.53
C LEU A 227 7.63 -1.28 -5.78
N ASP A 228 8.41 -0.40 -6.35
CA ASP A 228 9.86 -0.59 -6.52
C ASP A 228 10.60 -0.44 -5.19
N GLU A 229 11.83 -0.96 -5.11
CA GLU A 229 12.69 -0.77 -3.94
C GLU A 229 12.99 0.73 -3.72
N ASP A 230 13.19 1.13 -2.47
CA ASP A 230 13.41 2.52 -2.05
C ASP A 230 12.35 3.51 -2.60
N THR A 231 11.10 3.02 -2.67
CA THR A 231 9.93 3.76 -3.17
C THR A 231 8.72 3.47 -2.30
N SER A 232 7.93 4.49 -2.03
CA SER A 232 6.72 4.42 -1.22
C SER A 232 5.53 5.01 -1.95
N ALA A 233 4.37 4.36 -1.82
CA ALA A 233 3.07 4.95 -2.09
C ALA A 233 2.47 5.39 -0.75
N VAL A 234 2.22 6.67 -0.59
CA VAL A 234 1.54 7.27 0.57
C VAL A 234 0.07 7.45 0.22
N VAL A 235 -0.80 6.70 0.87
CA VAL A 235 -2.24 6.73 0.62
C VAL A 235 -2.91 7.52 1.74
N TYR A 236 -3.62 8.56 1.38
CA TYR A 236 -4.35 9.44 2.29
C TYR A 236 -5.81 9.00 2.50
N ALA A 237 -6.49 9.60 3.48
CA ALA A 237 -7.86 9.22 3.84
C ALA A 237 -8.88 9.44 2.71
N ASP A 238 -8.67 10.43 1.86
CA ASP A 238 -9.48 10.71 0.66
C ASP A 238 -9.25 9.73 -0.50
N ARG A 239 -8.32 8.79 -0.33
CA ARG A 239 -7.88 7.81 -1.33
C ARG A 239 -6.97 8.39 -2.43
N SER A 240 -6.48 9.60 -2.25
CA SER A 240 -5.34 10.08 -3.04
C SER A 240 -4.07 9.32 -2.65
N MET A 241 -3.15 9.18 -3.57
CA MET A 241 -1.88 8.46 -3.41
C MET A 241 -0.74 9.32 -3.96
N GLU A 242 0.24 9.61 -3.12
CA GLU A 242 1.50 10.27 -3.48
C GLU A 242 2.61 9.23 -3.65
N VAL A 243 3.48 9.41 -4.62
CA VAL A 243 4.69 8.59 -4.79
C VAL A 243 5.90 9.33 -4.25
N VAL A 244 6.67 8.67 -3.38
CA VAL A 244 7.88 9.21 -2.76
C VAL A 244 9.01 8.19 -2.86
N GLY A 245 10.18 8.56 -3.41
CA GLY A 245 11.36 7.71 -3.44
C GLY A 245 12.07 7.66 -4.79
N LYS A 246 12.98 6.68 -4.97
CA LYS A 246 13.91 6.66 -6.12
C LYS A 246 13.39 5.91 -7.35
N GLY A 247 12.50 4.95 -7.18
CA GLY A 247 11.92 4.16 -8.26
C GLY A 247 10.55 4.68 -8.67
N SER A 248 9.66 3.76 -9.02
CA SER A 248 8.31 4.07 -9.44
C SER A 248 7.26 3.22 -8.71
N VAL A 249 6.02 3.69 -8.75
CA VAL A 249 4.84 2.90 -8.43
C VAL A 249 4.12 2.57 -9.72
N THR A 250 3.97 1.28 -10.00
CA THR A 250 3.18 0.80 -11.14
C THR A 250 1.75 0.52 -10.67
N VAL A 251 0.75 1.19 -11.28
CA VAL A 251 -0.66 0.87 -11.05
C VAL A 251 -1.23 0.14 -12.26
N LEU A 252 -1.83 -1.04 -12.00
CA LEU A 252 -2.53 -1.84 -13.01
C LEU A 252 -4.03 -1.77 -12.77
N ASP A 253 -4.77 -1.20 -13.72
CA ASP A 253 -6.23 -1.16 -13.71
C ASP A 253 -6.82 -2.16 -14.71
N GLY A 254 -7.59 -3.11 -14.18
CA GLY A 254 -8.29 -4.14 -14.95
C GLY A 254 -9.72 -3.80 -15.34
N SER A 255 -10.21 -2.59 -15.09
CA SER A 255 -11.64 -2.22 -15.31
C SER A 255 -12.12 -2.44 -16.75
N ARG A 256 -11.21 -2.41 -17.72
CA ARG A 256 -11.50 -2.63 -19.15
C ARG A 256 -10.90 -3.93 -19.69
N VAL A 257 -10.41 -4.81 -18.81
CA VAL A 257 -9.67 -5.99 -19.24
C VAL A 257 -10.57 -7.00 -19.94
N GLN A 258 -10.07 -7.53 -21.06
CA GLN A 258 -10.57 -8.72 -21.72
C GLN A 258 -9.60 -9.87 -21.44
N THR A 259 -10.10 -10.97 -20.93
CA THR A 259 -9.26 -12.08 -20.48
C THR A 259 -9.94 -13.44 -20.62
N ASP A 260 -9.14 -14.46 -20.86
CA ASP A 260 -9.53 -15.88 -20.81
C ASP A 260 -9.11 -16.57 -19.51
N ALA A 261 -8.70 -15.81 -18.49
CA ALA A 261 -8.17 -16.34 -17.23
C ALA A 261 -9.12 -17.36 -16.56
N HIS A 262 -10.44 -17.20 -16.70
CA HIS A 262 -11.45 -18.12 -16.17
C HIS A 262 -11.51 -19.49 -16.90
N GLN A 263 -10.95 -19.58 -18.11
CA GLN A 263 -10.91 -20.80 -18.95
C GLN A 263 -9.52 -21.44 -18.96
N ALA A 264 -8.47 -20.67 -18.68
CA ALA A 264 -7.09 -21.14 -18.76
C ALA A 264 -6.81 -22.24 -17.71
N LYS A 265 -6.04 -23.25 -18.10
CA LYS A 265 -5.70 -24.41 -17.24
C LYS A 265 -4.18 -24.51 -17.03
N GLY A 266 -3.80 -25.01 -15.85
CA GLY A 266 -2.39 -25.25 -15.50
C GLY A 266 -1.62 -23.95 -15.36
N HIS A 267 -0.44 -23.85 -16.00
CA HIS A 267 0.44 -22.68 -15.98
C HIS A 267 0.56 -22.04 -17.38
N ARG A 268 -0.51 -22.10 -18.17
CA ARG A 268 -0.50 -21.52 -19.52
C ARG A 268 -0.52 -19.98 -19.46
N PRO A 269 0.09 -19.31 -20.43
CA PRO A 269 -0.15 -17.89 -20.64
C PRO A 269 -1.65 -17.62 -20.75
N ILE A 270 -2.10 -16.50 -20.18
CA ILE A 270 -3.48 -16.02 -20.28
C ILE A 270 -3.53 -14.81 -21.21
N LEU A 271 -4.66 -14.69 -21.91
CA LEU A 271 -4.96 -13.47 -22.67
C LEU A 271 -5.27 -12.35 -21.67
N VAL A 272 -4.61 -11.22 -21.85
CA VAL A 272 -4.91 -9.97 -21.15
C VAL A 272 -4.83 -8.84 -22.16
N SER A 273 -5.95 -8.16 -22.40
CA SER A 273 -6.04 -7.02 -23.32
C SER A 273 -6.84 -5.91 -22.64
N GLY A 274 -6.47 -4.65 -22.88
CA GLY A 274 -7.19 -3.50 -22.36
C GLY A 274 -6.92 -3.17 -20.88
N ALA A 275 -5.91 -3.80 -20.25
CA ALA A 275 -5.42 -3.35 -18.96
C ALA A 275 -4.76 -1.98 -19.10
N VAL A 276 -5.09 -1.05 -18.19
CA VAL A 276 -4.44 0.26 -18.15
C VAL A 276 -3.26 0.20 -17.20
N VAL A 277 -2.13 0.76 -17.61
CA VAL A 277 -0.89 0.81 -16.84
C VAL A 277 -0.53 2.26 -16.58
N HIS A 278 -0.29 2.60 -15.32
CA HIS A 278 0.31 3.86 -14.93
C HIS A 278 1.67 3.56 -14.31
N ALA A 279 2.72 4.22 -14.79
CA ALA A 279 4.05 4.21 -14.20
C ALA A 279 4.28 5.60 -13.57
N LEU A 280 4.34 5.64 -12.26
CA LEU A 280 4.27 6.85 -11.46
C LEU A 280 5.62 7.05 -10.75
N PRO A 281 6.48 7.97 -11.23
CA PRO A 281 7.72 8.32 -10.53
C PRO A 281 7.44 9.20 -9.30
N ASP A 282 8.52 9.52 -8.57
CA ASP A 282 8.51 10.45 -7.43
C ASP A 282 7.73 11.73 -7.73
N GLY A 283 6.96 12.21 -6.75
CA GLY A 283 6.13 13.41 -6.86
C GLY A 283 4.81 13.21 -7.66
N SER A 284 4.54 12.01 -8.18
CA SER A 284 3.27 11.73 -8.86
C SER A 284 2.12 11.56 -7.88
N TRP A 285 0.93 12.04 -8.28
CA TRP A 285 -0.31 11.88 -7.53
C TRP A 285 -1.34 11.07 -8.31
N PHE A 286 -2.08 10.22 -7.62
CA PHE A 286 -3.06 9.33 -8.25
C PHE A 286 -4.29 9.16 -7.37
N ASP A 287 -5.48 9.24 -7.96
CA ASP A 287 -6.75 8.92 -7.29
C ASP A 287 -7.05 7.42 -7.41
N LEU A 288 -6.97 6.69 -6.29
CA LEU A 288 -7.27 5.26 -6.23
C LEU A 288 -8.76 4.95 -6.45
N ARG A 289 -9.67 5.87 -6.13
CA ARG A 289 -11.12 5.71 -6.32
C ARG A 289 -11.48 5.94 -7.78
N GLY A 290 -11.06 7.09 -8.34
CA GLY A 290 -11.29 7.46 -9.74
C GLY A 290 -10.40 6.70 -10.72
N ARG A 291 -9.34 6.04 -10.24
CA ARG A 291 -8.35 5.31 -11.06
C ARG A 291 -7.68 6.21 -12.10
N THR A 292 -7.33 7.41 -11.70
CA THR A 292 -6.80 8.44 -12.60
C THR A 292 -5.59 9.16 -12.02
N LEU A 293 -4.69 9.60 -12.91
CA LEU A 293 -3.60 10.50 -12.55
C LEU A 293 -4.19 11.86 -12.13
N LEU A 294 -3.70 12.40 -11.02
CA LEU A 294 -3.99 13.77 -10.60
C LEU A 294 -2.88 14.69 -11.11
N ALA A 295 -3.26 15.86 -11.63
CA ALA A 295 -2.31 16.83 -12.18
C ALA A 295 -1.45 17.49 -11.08
N GLU A 296 -2.00 17.61 -9.87
CA GLU A 296 -1.39 18.26 -8.71
C GLU A 296 -1.83 17.54 -7.43
N ALA A 297 -1.10 17.82 -6.33
CA ALA A 297 -1.52 17.41 -4.98
C ALA A 297 -2.93 17.94 -4.67
N PRO A 298 -3.77 17.20 -3.97
CA PRO A 298 -5.02 17.72 -3.42
C PRO A 298 -4.78 18.99 -2.58
N GLU A 299 -5.76 19.91 -2.56
CA GLU A 299 -5.60 21.21 -1.86
C GLU A 299 -5.25 21.03 -0.39
N GLU A 300 -5.85 20.06 0.29
CA GLU A 300 -5.59 19.74 1.69
C GLU A 300 -4.13 19.36 1.99
N GLU A 301 -3.46 18.71 1.03
CA GLU A 301 -2.05 18.31 1.19
C GLU A 301 -1.08 19.45 0.84
N ARG A 302 -1.50 20.42 0.05
CA ARG A 302 -0.72 21.65 -0.25
C ARG A 302 -0.65 22.54 0.97
N GLU A 303 -1.77 22.75 1.67
CA GLU A 303 -1.83 23.56 2.89
C GLU A 303 -1.09 22.94 4.08
N ALA A 304 -0.98 21.60 4.12
CA ALA A 304 -0.22 20.89 5.17
C ALA A 304 1.32 20.96 4.96
N SER A 305 1.77 21.35 3.76
CA SER A 305 3.19 21.39 3.38
C SER A 305 3.79 22.81 3.46
N GLU A 306 2.95 23.86 3.65
CA GLU A 306 3.34 25.25 3.90
C GLU A 306 3.41 25.55 5.42
#